data_91faf0485905bf8c578630f7068e6372
#
_entry.id   91faf0485905bf8c578630f7068e6372
#
_cell.length_a   1.000
_cell.length_b   1.000
_cell.length_c   1.000
_cell.angle_alpha   90.00
_cell.angle_beta   90.00
_cell.angle_gamma   90.00
#
_symmetry.space_group_name_H-M   'P 1'
#
loop_
_entity.id
_entity.type
_entity.pdbx_description
1 polymer ?
#
loop_
_entity_poly.entity_id
_entity_poly.type
_entity_poly.pdbx_seq_one_letter_code
_entity_poly.pdbx_strand_id
1 'polypeptide(L)'
;MGLEIERKFLLKNSDWEKWINQKTSIKQGYLNSDIERTVRVRTTDKVALITIKGKTENTSRQEFEYEIPFEDAESLLKLCETPLIEKTRFIIKYQGRVWEIDKFEGENEGLLIAEIELAREDEEVVLPSWIGEEVSHDARFYNSALIKNPFKNWK
;
A
#
# COMPACT_ATOMS: atom_id res chain seq x y z
N MET A 1 -15.36 3.98 7.44
CA MET A 1 -14.75 3.66 8.70
C MET A 1 -14.86 2.17 8.95
N GLY A 2 -13.77 1.50 9.26
CA GLY A 2 -13.79 0.06 9.43
C GLY A 2 -13.90 -0.75 8.14
N LEU A 3 -13.98 -0.10 6.98
CA LEU A 3 -14.06 -0.77 5.68
C LEU A 3 -13.17 -0.03 4.68
N GLU A 4 -12.33 -0.77 3.99
CA GLU A 4 -11.46 -0.24 2.95
C GLU A 4 -11.86 -0.86 1.61
N ILE A 5 -12.04 -0.02 0.60
CA ILE A 5 -12.33 -0.46 -0.76
C ILE A 5 -11.30 0.22 -1.65
N GLU A 6 -10.44 -0.57 -2.30
CA GLU A 6 -9.41 -0.01 -3.18
C GLU A 6 -9.14 -0.87 -4.39
N ARG A 7 -8.63 -0.24 -5.44
CA ARG A 7 -8.17 -0.92 -6.64
C ARG A 7 -6.70 -0.61 -6.84
N LYS A 8 -5.95 -1.59 -7.34
CA LYS A 8 -4.50 -1.50 -7.57
C LYS A 8 -4.17 -1.69 -9.03
N PHE A 9 -3.21 -0.93 -9.50
CA PHE A 9 -2.78 -0.95 -10.89
C PHE A 9 -1.27 -0.85 -10.99
N LEU A 10 -0.72 -1.42 -12.05
CA LEU A 10 0.64 -1.12 -12.46
C LEU A 10 0.64 0.19 -13.23
N LEU A 11 1.80 0.76 -13.47
CA LEU A 11 1.93 2.01 -14.21
C LEU A 11 2.43 1.74 -15.62
N LYS A 12 1.86 2.46 -16.58
CA LYS A 12 2.20 2.31 -18.00
C LYS A 12 3.41 3.17 -18.38
N ASN A 13 3.53 4.35 -17.77
CA ASN A 13 4.61 5.30 -18.05
C ASN A 13 4.79 6.21 -16.83
N SER A 14 5.65 7.21 -16.93
CA SER A 14 5.98 8.10 -15.82
C SER A 14 5.28 9.46 -15.87
N ASP A 15 4.26 9.61 -16.68
CA ASP A 15 3.57 10.90 -16.82
C ASP A 15 2.90 11.35 -15.51
N TRP A 16 2.61 10.42 -14.61
CA TRP A 16 2.04 10.73 -13.29
C TRP A 16 2.95 11.65 -12.47
N GLU A 17 4.24 11.67 -12.75
CA GLU A 17 5.19 12.49 -11.99
C GLU A 17 4.89 13.99 -12.09
N LYS A 18 4.21 14.40 -13.16
CA LYS A 18 3.80 15.79 -13.36
C LYS A 18 2.73 16.23 -12.34
N TRP A 19 2.08 15.29 -11.70
CA TRP A 19 0.91 15.55 -10.85
C TRP A 19 1.19 15.28 -9.37
N ILE A 20 2.46 15.14 -8.99
CA ILE A 20 2.83 14.89 -7.61
C ILE A 20 2.44 16.07 -6.75
N ASN A 21 1.59 15.80 -5.76
CA ASN A 21 1.13 16.80 -4.79
C ASN A 21 1.94 16.72 -3.49
N GLN A 22 2.33 15.50 -3.10
CA GLN A 22 3.00 15.25 -1.84
C GLN A 22 3.74 13.92 -1.93
N LYS A 23 4.84 13.78 -1.18
CA LYS A 23 5.50 12.50 -1.05
C LYS A 23 5.80 12.21 0.41
N THR A 24 5.77 10.93 0.78
CA THR A 24 5.97 10.47 2.14
C THR A 24 6.81 9.20 2.12
N SER A 25 7.86 9.16 2.95
CA SER A 25 8.62 7.94 3.15
C SER A 25 7.89 7.05 4.15
N ILE A 26 7.74 5.79 3.83
CA ILE A 26 7.03 4.82 4.65
C ILE A 26 7.94 3.64 4.96
N LYS A 27 7.96 3.24 6.22
CA LYS A 27 8.59 2.01 6.66
C LYS A 27 7.54 1.20 7.40
N GLN A 28 7.36 -0.05 6.99
CA GLN A 28 6.32 -0.86 7.60
C GLN A 28 6.71 -2.33 7.69
N GLY A 29 6.13 -3.01 8.65
CA GLY A 29 6.31 -4.44 8.84
C GLY A 29 5.02 -5.09 9.26
N TYR A 30 5.02 -6.41 9.27
CA TYR A 30 3.86 -7.20 9.63
C TYR A 30 4.16 -8.05 10.86
N LEU A 31 3.39 -7.84 11.92
CA LEU A 31 3.41 -8.74 13.08
C LEU A 31 2.71 -10.04 12.71
N ASN A 32 1.75 -9.96 11.79
CA ASN A 32 1.09 -11.11 11.22
C ASN A 32 0.78 -10.81 9.75
N SER A 33 1.29 -11.65 8.85
CA SER A 33 1.11 -11.47 7.40
C SER A 33 0.02 -12.38 6.81
N ASP A 34 -0.71 -13.11 7.64
CA ASP A 34 -1.83 -13.93 7.19
C ASP A 34 -2.87 -13.04 6.51
N ILE A 35 -3.23 -13.35 5.27
CA ILE A 35 -4.13 -12.51 4.47
C ILE A 35 -5.54 -12.39 5.05
N GLU A 36 -5.92 -13.28 5.96
CA GLU A 36 -7.22 -13.21 6.60
C GLU A 36 -7.24 -12.27 7.80
N ARG A 37 -6.06 -11.93 8.33
CA ARG A 37 -5.94 -11.06 9.50
C ARG A 37 -4.55 -10.44 9.60
N THR A 38 -4.23 -9.54 8.68
CA THR A 38 -2.92 -8.88 8.73
C THR A 38 -2.85 -7.89 9.89
N VAL A 39 -1.68 -7.82 10.51
CA VAL A 39 -1.41 -6.82 11.55
C VAL A 39 -0.13 -6.10 11.11
N ARG A 40 -0.27 -4.83 10.76
CA ARG A 40 0.81 -4.01 10.21
C ARG A 40 1.18 -2.90 11.17
N VAL A 41 2.48 -2.64 11.30
CA VAL A 41 3.01 -1.45 11.96
C VAL A 41 3.67 -0.59 10.90
N ARG A 42 3.34 0.68 10.86
CA ARG A 42 3.86 1.63 9.86
C ARG A 42 4.35 2.89 10.53
N THR A 43 5.50 3.39 10.09
CA THR A 43 5.96 4.71 10.47
C THR A 43 6.14 5.57 9.22
N THR A 44 5.82 6.85 9.37
CA THR A 44 6.13 7.89 8.40
C THR A 44 6.97 8.94 9.13
N ASP A 45 7.24 10.07 8.49
CA ASP A 45 7.93 11.18 9.15
C ASP A 45 7.03 11.89 10.17
N LYS A 46 5.72 11.61 10.17
CA LYS A 46 4.76 12.34 11.01
C LYS A 46 4.04 11.47 12.03
N VAL A 47 3.71 10.24 11.68
CA VAL A 47 2.88 9.39 12.54
C VAL A 47 3.38 7.95 12.52
N ALA A 48 3.00 7.23 13.57
CA ALA A 48 3.16 5.78 13.63
C ALA A 48 1.77 5.17 13.84
N LEU A 49 1.49 4.10 13.09
CA LEU A 49 0.17 3.49 13.06
C LEU A 49 0.26 1.98 13.20
N ILE A 50 -0.71 1.40 13.88
CA ILE A 50 -0.95 -0.04 13.82
C ILE A 50 -2.26 -0.26 13.08
N THR A 51 -2.25 -1.18 12.11
CA THR A 51 -3.40 -1.41 11.24
C THR A 51 -3.70 -2.91 11.20
N ILE A 52 -4.96 -3.24 11.43
CA ILE A 52 -5.44 -4.62 11.37
C ILE A 52 -6.42 -4.69 10.21
N LYS A 53 -6.18 -5.63 9.27
CA LYS A 53 -7.05 -5.80 8.11
C LYS A 53 -7.55 -7.23 8.04
N GLY A 54 -8.85 -7.37 7.76
CA GLY A 54 -9.46 -8.66 7.53
C GLY A 54 -9.22 -9.16 6.11
N LYS A 55 -9.85 -10.28 5.78
CA LYS A 55 -9.73 -10.88 4.45
C LYS A 55 -10.38 -9.98 3.39
N THR A 56 -9.72 -9.85 2.24
CA THR A 56 -10.29 -9.12 1.12
C THR A 56 -11.38 -9.95 0.45
N GLU A 57 -12.54 -9.32 0.24
CA GLU A 57 -13.65 -9.89 -0.53
C GLU A 57 -13.91 -8.93 -1.69
N ASN A 58 -13.69 -9.40 -2.92
CA ASN A 58 -13.65 -8.54 -4.10
C ASN A 58 -12.57 -7.46 -3.92
N THR A 59 -12.95 -6.19 -3.74
CA THR A 59 -12.01 -5.11 -3.48
C THR A 59 -12.17 -4.51 -2.09
N SER A 60 -12.98 -5.14 -1.23
CA SER A 60 -13.29 -4.63 0.12
C SER A 60 -12.68 -5.49 1.20
N ARG A 61 -12.28 -4.87 2.29
CA ARG A 61 -11.93 -5.57 3.53
C ARG A 61 -12.10 -4.67 4.73
N GLN A 62 -12.30 -5.29 5.90
CA GLN A 62 -12.35 -4.55 7.15
C GLN A 62 -10.96 -3.98 7.45
N GLU A 63 -10.93 -2.78 8.00
CA GLU A 63 -9.69 -2.12 8.38
C GLU A 63 -9.88 -1.39 9.69
N PHE A 64 -8.96 -1.61 10.62
CA PHE A 64 -8.93 -0.91 11.90
C PHE A 64 -7.54 -0.30 12.05
N GLU A 65 -7.46 1.00 12.24
CA GLU A 65 -6.20 1.71 12.28
C GLU A 65 -6.13 2.64 13.48
N TYR A 66 -5.02 2.59 14.20
CA TYR A 66 -4.83 3.35 15.41
C TYR A 66 -3.44 3.97 15.43
N GLU A 67 -3.37 5.23 15.85
CA GLU A 67 -2.10 5.90 16.04
C GLU A 67 -1.45 5.37 17.31
N ILE A 68 -0.13 5.14 17.25
CA ILE A 68 0.65 4.68 18.37
C ILE A 68 1.89 5.55 18.55
N PRO A 69 2.52 5.54 19.73
CA PRO A 69 3.76 6.28 19.93
C PRO A 69 4.88 5.75 19.02
N PHE A 70 5.73 6.63 18.52
CA PHE A 70 6.87 6.24 17.70
C PHE A 70 7.78 5.22 18.40
N GLU A 71 8.01 5.39 19.70
CA GLU A 71 8.82 4.46 20.47
C GLU A 71 8.28 3.04 20.41
N ASP A 72 6.95 2.93 20.55
CA ASP A 72 6.30 1.62 20.48
C ASP A 72 6.43 1.03 19.08
N ALA A 73 6.24 1.87 18.06
CA ALA A 73 6.34 1.42 16.68
C ALA A 73 7.75 0.92 16.36
N GLU A 74 8.79 1.60 16.82
CA GLU A 74 10.16 1.16 16.59
C GLU A 74 10.43 -0.20 17.21
N SER A 75 9.93 -0.43 18.43
CA SER A 75 10.06 -1.72 19.10
C SER A 75 9.25 -2.80 18.40
N LEU A 76 8.02 -2.46 17.97
CA LEU A 76 7.16 -3.40 17.26
C LEU A 76 7.74 -3.79 15.91
N LEU A 77 8.37 -2.86 15.20
CA LEU A 77 9.00 -3.18 13.91
C LEU A 77 10.09 -4.24 14.05
N LYS A 78 10.78 -4.26 15.19
CA LYS A 78 11.80 -5.29 15.46
C LYS A 78 11.19 -6.67 15.67
N LEU A 79 9.90 -6.73 16.04
CA LEU A 79 9.18 -7.99 16.23
C LEU A 79 8.52 -8.47 14.93
N CYS A 80 8.50 -7.64 13.91
CA CYS A 80 7.83 -7.96 12.65
C CYS A 80 8.60 -9.01 11.84
N GLU A 81 7.85 -9.68 10.97
CA GLU A 81 8.44 -10.58 9.97
C GLU A 81 9.36 -9.77 9.06
N THR A 82 10.46 -10.38 8.61
CA THR A 82 11.44 -9.70 7.75
C THR A 82 11.38 -10.25 6.33
N PRO A 83 11.74 -9.44 5.32
CA PRO A 83 12.21 -8.05 5.43
C PRO A 83 11.06 -7.08 5.69
N LEU A 84 11.40 -5.90 6.22
CA LEU A 84 10.43 -4.82 6.31
C LEU A 84 10.18 -4.25 4.92
N ILE A 85 9.04 -3.58 4.75
CA ILE A 85 8.72 -2.86 3.51
C ILE A 85 9.17 -1.42 3.67
N GLU A 86 9.94 -0.93 2.72
CA GLU A 86 10.32 0.48 2.63
C GLU A 86 9.86 0.98 1.28
N LYS A 87 9.19 2.12 1.28
CA LYS A 87 8.65 2.70 0.05
C LYS A 87 8.45 4.20 0.19
N THR A 88 8.40 4.88 -0.94
CA THR A 88 7.99 6.27 -1.01
C THR A 88 6.61 6.31 -1.62
N ARG A 89 5.68 6.94 -0.94
CA ARG A 89 4.31 7.12 -1.42
C ARG A 89 4.15 8.52 -1.99
N PHE A 90 3.72 8.58 -3.24
CA PHE A 90 3.40 9.83 -3.90
C PHE A 90 1.90 10.01 -3.93
N ILE A 91 1.42 11.16 -3.47
CA ILE A 91 0.01 11.51 -3.55
C ILE A 91 -0.18 12.29 -4.84
N ILE A 92 -1.04 11.79 -5.70
CA ILE A 92 -1.30 12.37 -7.02
C ILE A 92 -2.74 12.87 -7.05
N LYS A 93 -2.92 14.18 -7.25
CA LYS A 93 -4.26 14.75 -7.43
C LYS A 93 -4.46 14.97 -8.93
N TYR A 94 -5.41 14.26 -9.49
CA TYR A 94 -5.65 14.28 -10.93
C TYR A 94 -7.13 14.19 -11.23
N GLN A 95 -7.68 15.20 -11.90
CA GLN A 95 -9.08 15.26 -12.31
C GLN A 95 -10.06 14.96 -11.15
N GLY A 96 -9.82 15.61 -10.02
CA GLY A 96 -10.69 15.48 -8.86
C GLY A 96 -10.55 14.20 -8.08
N ARG A 97 -9.61 13.33 -8.46
CA ARG A 97 -9.36 12.06 -7.77
C ARG A 97 -7.98 12.08 -7.12
N VAL A 98 -7.85 11.30 -6.07
CA VAL A 98 -6.56 11.12 -5.38
C VAL A 98 -6.06 9.72 -5.65
N TRP A 99 -4.86 9.63 -6.23
CA TRP A 99 -4.16 8.37 -6.45
C TRP A 99 -2.97 8.32 -5.52
N GLU A 100 -2.66 7.14 -5.03
CA GLU A 100 -1.43 6.91 -4.26
C GLU A 100 -0.53 6.01 -5.08
N ILE A 101 0.70 6.46 -5.32
CA ILE A 101 1.67 5.66 -6.07
C ILE A 101 2.81 5.33 -5.14
N ASP A 102 3.03 4.04 -4.92
CA ASP A 102 4.09 3.54 -4.07
C ASP A 102 5.27 3.09 -4.93
N LYS A 103 6.41 3.71 -4.68
CA LYS A 103 7.69 3.32 -5.29
C LYS A 103 8.45 2.55 -4.22
N PHE A 104 8.61 1.27 -4.44
CA PHE A 104 9.25 0.38 -3.46
C PHE A 104 10.76 0.46 -3.52
N GLU A 105 11.38 0.23 -2.38
CA GLU A 105 12.82 0.25 -2.19
C GLU A 105 13.29 -1.08 -1.60
N GLY A 106 14.61 -1.24 -1.45
CA GLY A 106 15.17 -2.45 -0.85
C GLY A 106 14.87 -3.70 -1.65
N GLU A 107 14.33 -4.71 -1.00
CA GLU A 107 14.05 -6.02 -1.61
C GLU A 107 12.98 -5.96 -2.69
N ASN A 108 12.19 -4.88 -2.72
CA ASN A 108 11.12 -4.72 -3.68
C ASN A 108 11.42 -3.60 -4.69
N GLU A 109 12.68 -3.18 -4.79
CA GLU A 109 13.09 -2.12 -5.71
C GLU A 109 12.69 -2.46 -7.14
N GLY A 110 12.19 -1.47 -7.86
CA GLY A 110 11.71 -1.62 -9.23
C GLY A 110 10.20 -1.75 -9.33
N LEU A 111 9.53 -2.04 -8.21
CA LEU A 111 8.08 -2.18 -8.20
C LEU A 111 7.42 -0.82 -7.97
N LEU A 112 6.42 -0.52 -8.80
CA LEU A 112 5.57 0.66 -8.67
C LEU A 112 4.12 0.20 -8.69
N ILE A 113 3.35 0.62 -7.71
CA ILE A 113 1.92 0.28 -7.61
C ILE A 113 1.11 1.55 -7.42
N ALA A 114 0.06 1.72 -8.20
CA ALA A 114 -0.90 2.80 -8.04
C ALA A 114 -2.16 2.25 -7.36
N GLU A 115 -2.67 2.99 -6.40
CA GLU A 115 -3.89 2.63 -5.68
C GLU A 115 -4.87 3.78 -5.71
N ILE A 116 -6.16 3.44 -5.79
CA ILE A 116 -7.23 4.42 -5.63
C ILE A 116 -8.26 3.84 -4.68
N GLU A 117 -8.65 4.65 -3.69
CA GLU A 117 -9.67 4.26 -2.73
C GLU A 117 -11.04 4.67 -3.25
N LEU A 118 -12.01 3.79 -3.07
CA LEU A 118 -13.36 3.97 -3.58
C LEU A 118 -14.35 4.06 -2.44
N ALA A 119 -15.47 4.76 -2.68
CA ALA A 119 -16.56 4.82 -1.72
C ALA A 119 -17.44 3.56 -1.81
N ARG A 120 -17.50 2.94 -2.99
CA ARG A 120 -18.29 1.74 -3.26
C ARG A 120 -17.53 0.84 -4.23
N GLU A 121 -17.81 -0.47 -4.17
CA GLU A 121 -17.17 -1.43 -5.08
C GLU A 121 -17.53 -1.18 -6.55
N ASP A 122 -18.73 -0.68 -6.81
CA ASP A 122 -19.21 -0.43 -8.17
C ASP A 122 -18.92 0.99 -8.66
N GLU A 123 -18.14 1.77 -7.92
CA GLU A 123 -17.80 3.12 -8.30
C GLU A 123 -16.97 3.12 -9.58
N GLU A 124 -17.40 3.94 -10.55
CA GLU A 124 -16.66 4.06 -11.81
C GLU A 124 -15.48 5.01 -11.65
N VAL A 125 -14.34 4.63 -12.22
CA VAL A 125 -13.14 5.44 -12.19
C VAL A 125 -12.64 5.61 -13.62
N VAL A 126 -12.46 6.87 -14.02
CA VAL A 126 -11.82 7.16 -15.31
C VAL A 126 -10.31 6.98 -15.11
N LEU A 127 -9.72 6.02 -15.80
CA LEU A 127 -8.32 5.71 -15.64
C LEU A 127 -7.46 6.70 -16.42
N PRO A 128 -6.51 7.38 -15.74
CA PRO A 128 -5.55 8.23 -16.44
C PRO A 128 -4.71 7.44 -17.44
N SER A 129 -4.15 8.12 -18.42
CA SER A 129 -3.35 7.48 -19.47
C SER A 129 -2.08 6.82 -18.95
N TRP A 130 -1.64 7.16 -17.75
CA TRP A 130 -0.46 6.58 -17.13
C TRP A 130 -0.75 5.34 -16.29
N ILE A 131 -2.02 4.95 -16.15
CA ILE A 131 -2.41 3.72 -15.45
C ILE A 131 -2.30 2.53 -16.40
N GLY A 132 -1.70 1.45 -15.92
CA GLY A 132 -1.53 0.21 -16.67
C GLY A 132 -2.48 -0.88 -16.23
N GLU A 133 -1.98 -2.10 -16.18
CA GLU A 133 -2.76 -3.28 -15.85
C GLU A 133 -3.30 -3.24 -14.42
N GLU A 134 -4.56 -3.62 -14.24
CA GLU A 134 -5.14 -3.76 -12.90
C GLU A 134 -4.66 -5.06 -12.26
N VAL A 135 -4.17 -4.97 -11.03
CA VAL A 135 -3.66 -6.11 -10.27
C VAL A 135 -4.37 -6.29 -8.93
N SER A 136 -5.58 -5.74 -8.81
CA SER A 136 -6.36 -5.76 -7.57
C SER A 136 -6.57 -7.16 -7.00
N HIS A 137 -6.69 -8.16 -7.86
CA HIS A 137 -6.98 -9.54 -7.46
C HIS A 137 -5.75 -10.45 -7.50
N ASP A 138 -4.57 -9.88 -7.72
CA ASP A 138 -3.33 -10.65 -7.73
C ASP A 138 -2.66 -10.50 -6.37
N ALA A 139 -2.72 -11.56 -5.57
CA ALA A 139 -2.22 -11.55 -4.20
C ALA A 139 -0.71 -11.28 -4.10
N ARG A 140 0.06 -11.50 -5.18
CA ARG A 140 1.51 -11.22 -5.16
C ARG A 140 1.80 -9.75 -4.85
N PHE A 141 0.87 -8.85 -5.19
CA PHE A 141 1.04 -7.42 -5.02
C PHE A 141 0.59 -6.90 -3.66
N TYR A 142 0.08 -7.75 -2.78
CA TYR A 142 -0.22 -7.34 -1.41
C TYR A 142 1.10 -7.08 -0.68
N ASN A 143 1.19 -5.96 0.05
CA ASN A 143 2.40 -5.65 0.80
C ASN A 143 2.75 -6.80 1.77
N SER A 144 1.75 -7.43 2.38
CA SER A 144 1.98 -8.58 3.26
C SER A 144 2.60 -9.78 2.55
N ALA A 145 2.31 -9.95 1.26
CA ALA A 145 2.88 -11.02 0.46
C ALA A 145 4.31 -10.70 0.02
N LEU A 146 4.61 -9.42 -0.16
CA LEU A 146 5.93 -8.97 -0.61
C LEU A 146 7.04 -9.26 0.40
N ILE A 147 6.71 -9.44 1.67
CA ILE A 147 7.73 -9.80 2.66
C ILE A 147 8.17 -11.26 2.51
N LYS A 148 7.30 -12.14 2.01
CA LYS A 148 7.63 -13.55 1.80
C LYS A 148 8.16 -13.82 0.41
N ASN A 149 7.72 -13.05 -0.58
CA ASN A 149 8.12 -13.19 -1.97
C ASN A 149 8.41 -11.81 -2.55
N PRO A 150 9.56 -11.21 -2.19
CA PRO A 150 9.92 -9.88 -2.67
C PRO A 150 10.01 -9.81 -4.19
N PHE A 151 9.76 -8.63 -4.72
CA PHE A 151 9.74 -8.37 -6.16
C PHE A 151 11.04 -8.80 -6.85
N LYS A 152 12.18 -8.64 -6.19
CA LYS A 152 13.48 -9.02 -6.76
C LYS A 152 13.56 -10.51 -7.10
N ASN A 153 12.71 -11.33 -6.49
CA ASN A 153 12.70 -12.78 -6.73
C ASN A 153 11.72 -13.20 -7.83
N TRP A 154 10.97 -12.27 -8.38
CA TRP A 154 10.01 -12.56 -9.43
C TRP A 154 10.72 -12.73 -10.77
N LYS A 155 10.10 -13.52 -11.65
CA LYS A 155 10.62 -13.77 -12.99
C LYS A 155 9.66 -13.25 -14.03
#